data_22c3fdb53ee184468bfbb86a3536fd4f
#
_entry.id   22c3fdb53ee184468bfbb86a3536fd4f
#
_cell.length_a   1.000
_cell.length_b   1.000
_cell.length_c   1.000
_cell.angle_alpha   90.00
_cell.angle_beta   90.00
_cell.angle_gamma   90.00
#
_symmetry.space_group_name_H-M   'P 1'
#
loop_
_entity.id
_entity.type
_entity.pdbx_description
1 polymer ?
#
loop_
_entity_poly.entity_id
_entity_poly.type
_entity_poly.pdbx_seq_one_letter_code
_entity_poly.pdbx_strand_id
1 'polypeptide(L)'
;MKFSMYARLMELLNSDGIEGAAKNAKENGYSGVEFLYYANKPELIPSVEVAKEYKTVLDSFGLSVPCVSAVASIVTPEMPDVISSSDCEGLMKVVDFAAAIGAKFFHHTLVLSLNPAHKAIVSYDSIFPLVLEGAKKIANYAASLGLTVLYEPQGFFFNGVEGVGRFYREMKKHCPNVAICGDTGNTYYVGEEPYALFEEFAQDIVHVHLKDWTFSSDTCDLSELVTCEGVKLKPAVIGEGNIDIKRLLDILKRAKYSGFMSIESSPSTATSSVLSDVMKYVCENYE
;
A
#
# COMPACT_ATOMS: atom_id res chain seq x y z
N MET A 1 3.86 -0.50 -19.43
CA MET A 1 3.54 -0.38 -18.00
C MET A 1 4.51 -1.23 -17.18
N LYS A 2 4.78 -0.89 -15.90
CA LYS A 2 5.66 -1.66 -15.01
C LYS A 2 4.84 -2.22 -13.86
N PHE A 3 4.99 -3.53 -13.61
CA PHE A 3 4.28 -4.20 -12.51
C PHE A 3 5.26 -4.68 -11.45
N SER A 4 4.87 -4.61 -10.18
CA SER A 4 5.56 -5.22 -9.05
C SER A 4 4.69 -6.28 -8.38
N MET A 5 5.34 -7.37 -7.97
CA MET A 5 4.71 -8.41 -7.17
C MET A 5 4.64 -7.92 -5.73
N TYR A 6 3.44 -7.87 -5.15
CA TYR A 6 3.23 -7.40 -3.78
C TYR A 6 2.66 -8.49 -2.88
N ALA A 7 1.39 -8.81 -2.98
CA ALA A 7 0.72 -9.69 -2.02
C ALA A 7 1.36 -11.09 -1.89
N ARG A 8 1.90 -11.64 -2.97
CA ARG A 8 2.49 -12.98 -3.00
C ARG A 8 3.96 -13.02 -2.63
N LEU A 9 4.66 -11.88 -2.63
CA LEU A 9 6.11 -11.85 -2.40
C LEU A 9 6.50 -12.47 -1.06
N MET A 10 5.82 -12.07 0.02
CA MET A 10 6.19 -12.52 1.37
C MET A 10 5.92 -14.02 1.59
N GLU A 11 4.92 -14.58 0.92
CA GLU A 11 4.68 -16.03 0.93
C GLU A 11 5.83 -16.77 0.26
N LEU A 12 6.21 -16.36 -0.96
CA LEU A 12 7.31 -16.95 -1.71
C LEU A 12 8.67 -16.77 -1.01
N LEU A 13 8.88 -15.62 -0.38
CA LEU A 13 10.10 -15.38 0.40
C LEU A 13 10.23 -16.37 1.56
N ASN A 14 9.13 -16.70 2.22
CA ASN A 14 9.11 -17.66 3.32
C ASN A 14 9.26 -19.11 2.86
N SER A 15 8.72 -19.50 1.69
CA SER A 15 8.77 -20.86 1.18
C SER A 15 10.03 -21.17 0.38
N ASP A 16 10.46 -20.24 -0.49
CA ASP A 16 11.48 -20.49 -1.53
C ASP A 16 12.70 -19.55 -1.42
N GLY A 17 12.69 -18.68 -0.41
CA GLY A 17 13.73 -17.66 -0.24
C GLY A 17 13.71 -16.59 -1.32
N ILE A 18 14.67 -15.65 -1.25
CA ILE A 18 14.75 -14.52 -2.16
C ILE A 18 15.00 -14.91 -3.61
N GLU A 19 15.81 -15.95 -3.87
CA GLU A 19 16.08 -16.43 -5.22
C GLU A 19 14.82 -17.06 -5.86
N GLY A 20 14.09 -17.90 -5.12
CA GLY A 20 12.85 -18.50 -5.58
C GLY A 20 11.77 -17.45 -5.85
N ALA A 21 11.63 -16.47 -4.95
CA ALA A 21 10.71 -15.35 -5.12
C ALA A 21 11.06 -14.50 -6.35
N ALA A 22 12.34 -14.17 -6.54
CA ALA A 22 12.82 -13.40 -7.68
C ALA A 22 12.59 -14.14 -9.01
N LYS A 23 12.91 -15.44 -9.05
CA LYS A 23 12.65 -16.29 -10.22
C LYS A 23 11.16 -16.30 -10.57
N ASN A 24 10.31 -16.55 -9.58
CA ASN A 24 8.85 -16.56 -9.78
C ASN A 24 8.33 -15.20 -10.29
N ALA A 25 8.80 -14.09 -9.72
CA ALA A 25 8.43 -12.76 -10.19
C ALA A 25 8.82 -12.56 -11.66
N LYS A 26 10.04 -12.96 -12.05
CA LYS A 26 10.52 -12.83 -13.42
C LYS A 26 9.74 -13.68 -14.40
N GLU A 27 9.47 -14.94 -14.07
CA GLU A 27 8.71 -15.89 -14.90
C GLU A 27 7.26 -15.43 -15.11
N ASN A 28 6.69 -14.71 -14.15
CA ASN A 28 5.34 -14.13 -14.25
C ASN A 28 5.30 -12.71 -14.85
N GLY A 29 6.41 -12.20 -15.41
CA GLY A 29 6.43 -10.94 -16.16
C GLY A 29 6.55 -9.68 -15.31
N TYR A 30 6.80 -9.79 -14.01
CA TYR A 30 7.02 -8.63 -13.15
C TYR A 30 8.35 -7.92 -13.47
N SER A 31 8.37 -6.61 -13.33
CA SER A 31 9.56 -5.76 -13.44
C SER A 31 10.11 -5.36 -12.07
N GLY A 32 9.39 -5.67 -11.01
CA GLY A 32 9.80 -5.37 -9.64
C GLY A 32 9.06 -6.21 -8.61
N VAL A 33 9.46 -6.01 -7.36
CA VAL A 33 8.83 -6.62 -6.18
C VAL A 33 8.62 -5.56 -5.11
N GLU A 34 7.59 -5.74 -4.26
CA GLU A 34 7.30 -4.86 -3.15
C GLU A 34 7.19 -5.68 -1.86
N PHE A 35 7.98 -5.31 -0.85
CA PHE A 35 7.99 -5.97 0.45
C PHE A 35 6.94 -5.37 1.37
N LEU A 36 6.39 -6.20 2.26
CA LEU A 36 5.45 -5.80 3.31
C LEU A 36 5.94 -6.28 4.67
N TYR A 37 6.09 -5.35 5.61
CA TYR A 37 6.43 -5.67 7.00
C TYR A 37 5.40 -5.12 7.97
N TYR A 38 5.34 -5.71 9.17
CA TYR A 38 4.51 -5.25 10.27
C TYR A 38 5.41 -4.52 11.28
N ALA A 39 5.21 -3.23 11.44
CA ALA A 39 6.05 -2.40 12.31
C ALA A 39 5.99 -2.81 13.79
N ASN A 40 4.84 -3.32 14.24
CA ASN A 40 4.67 -3.86 15.60
C ASN A 40 5.37 -5.22 15.85
N LYS A 41 6.09 -5.75 14.85
CA LYS A 41 6.90 -6.97 14.92
C LYS A 41 8.33 -6.68 14.45
N PRO A 42 9.06 -5.78 15.15
CA PRO A 42 10.36 -5.29 14.68
C PRO A 42 11.45 -6.38 14.63
N GLU A 43 11.25 -7.51 15.31
CA GLU A 43 12.12 -8.68 15.26
C GLU A 43 12.02 -9.49 13.96
N LEU A 44 10.93 -9.29 13.19
CA LEU A 44 10.74 -9.94 11.88
C LEU A 44 11.22 -9.07 10.72
N ILE A 45 11.66 -7.84 10.97
CA ILE A 45 12.20 -6.95 9.95
C ILE A 45 13.68 -7.31 9.74
N PRO A 46 14.08 -7.70 8.51
CA PRO A 46 15.46 -8.08 8.25
C PRO A 46 16.43 -6.91 8.45
N SER A 47 17.70 -7.25 8.74
CA SER A 47 18.74 -6.24 8.88
C SER A 47 19.11 -5.57 7.55
N VAL A 48 19.86 -4.48 7.65
CA VAL A 48 20.43 -3.76 6.50
C VAL A 48 21.33 -4.67 5.65
N GLU A 49 22.05 -5.60 6.27
CA GLU A 49 22.92 -6.56 5.59
C GLU A 49 22.09 -7.52 4.74
N VAL A 50 21.02 -8.08 5.30
CA VAL A 50 20.09 -8.95 4.57
C VAL A 50 19.40 -8.18 3.43
N ALA A 51 19.05 -6.91 3.64
CA ALA A 51 18.50 -6.07 2.58
C ALA A 51 19.45 -5.92 1.39
N LYS A 52 20.76 -5.76 1.64
CA LYS A 52 21.80 -5.68 0.60
C LYS A 52 22.00 -7.02 -0.13
N GLU A 53 21.92 -8.14 0.59
CA GLU A 53 21.93 -9.47 -0.01
C GLU A 53 20.73 -9.66 -0.94
N TYR A 54 19.52 -9.32 -0.47
CA TYR A 54 18.29 -9.36 -1.29
C TYR A 54 18.41 -8.49 -2.53
N LYS A 55 18.94 -7.27 -2.38
CA LYS A 55 19.19 -6.37 -3.51
C LYS A 55 20.08 -7.02 -4.55
N THR A 56 21.18 -7.65 -4.15
CA THR A 56 22.13 -8.32 -5.07
C THR A 56 21.41 -9.40 -5.88
N VAL A 57 20.57 -10.21 -5.23
CA VAL A 57 19.79 -11.25 -5.93
C VAL A 57 18.78 -10.61 -6.89
N LEU A 58 17.99 -9.66 -6.44
CA LEU A 58 16.97 -8.99 -7.27
C LEU A 58 17.59 -8.31 -8.50
N ASP A 59 18.73 -7.64 -8.31
CA ASP A 59 19.49 -7.01 -9.41
C ASP A 59 19.93 -8.05 -10.46
N SER A 60 20.34 -9.26 -10.04
CA SER A 60 20.74 -10.33 -10.96
C SER A 60 19.60 -10.85 -11.84
N PHE A 61 18.33 -10.72 -11.36
CA PHE A 61 17.13 -11.01 -12.13
C PHE A 61 16.58 -9.78 -12.90
N GLY A 62 17.21 -8.61 -12.74
CA GLY A 62 16.75 -7.36 -13.34
C GLY A 62 15.40 -6.87 -12.76
N LEU A 63 15.17 -7.13 -11.46
CA LEU A 63 13.99 -6.72 -10.72
C LEU A 63 14.28 -5.48 -9.87
N SER A 64 13.41 -4.49 -9.93
CA SER A 64 13.47 -3.30 -9.09
C SER A 64 12.67 -3.48 -7.80
N VAL A 65 13.00 -2.70 -6.77
CA VAL A 65 12.14 -2.53 -5.58
C VAL A 65 11.59 -1.11 -5.61
N PRO A 66 10.41 -0.86 -6.22
CA PRO A 66 9.86 0.48 -6.31
C PRO A 66 9.45 1.02 -4.94
N CYS A 67 8.88 0.18 -4.11
CA CYS A 67 8.33 0.52 -2.80
C CYS A 67 8.61 -0.59 -1.78
N VAL A 68 8.76 -0.20 -0.52
CA VAL A 68 8.66 -1.10 0.64
C VAL A 68 7.52 -0.57 1.51
N SER A 69 6.60 -1.46 1.87
CA SER A 69 5.40 -1.14 2.62
C SER A 69 5.47 -1.62 4.07
N ALA A 70 4.87 -0.87 4.98
CA ALA A 70 4.73 -1.24 6.38
C ALA A 70 3.30 -1.06 6.89
N VAL A 71 2.81 -2.08 7.58
CA VAL A 71 1.59 -1.98 8.39
C VAL A 71 1.96 -1.45 9.76
N ALA A 72 1.36 -0.32 10.15
CA ALA A 72 1.58 0.34 11.42
C ALA A 72 0.32 1.06 11.90
N SER A 73 0.29 1.39 13.18
CA SER A 73 -0.65 2.35 13.74
C SER A 73 0.12 3.34 14.61
N ILE A 74 0.38 4.54 14.07
CA ILE A 74 1.07 5.61 14.82
C ILE A 74 0.31 5.92 16.12
N VAL A 75 -1.01 5.88 16.04
CA VAL A 75 -1.93 5.94 17.18
C VAL A 75 -2.92 4.80 17.02
N THR A 76 -3.26 4.11 18.11
CA THR A 76 -4.32 3.10 18.07
C THR A 76 -5.63 3.65 18.63
N PRO A 77 -6.79 3.22 18.12
CA PRO A 77 -8.08 3.68 18.65
C PRO A 77 -8.28 3.37 20.15
N GLU A 78 -7.63 2.34 20.66
CA GLU A 78 -7.68 1.93 22.08
C GLU A 78 -6.80 2.83 22.96
N MET A 79 -5.80 3.51 22.40
CA MET A 79 -4.91 4.46 23.07
C MET A 79 -4.74 5.73 22.24
N PRO A 80 -5.82 6.52 22.07
CA PRO A 80 -5.86 7.61 21.09
C PRO A 80 -4.99 8.82 21.48
N ASP A 81 -4.56 8.91 22.73
CA ASP A 81 -3.78 10.03 23.25
C ASP A 81 -2.25 9.74 23.27
N VAL A 82 -1.84 8.58 22.73
CA VAL A 82 -0.44 8.13 22.81
C VAL A 82 0.07 7.72 21.41
N ILE A 83 1.23 8.27 21.04
CA ILE A 83 1.96 7.78 19.87
C ILE A 83 2.57 6.41 20.22
N SER A 84 2.31 5.39 19.41
CA SER A 84 2.88 4.06 19.57
C SER A 84 4.40 4.10 19.35
N SER A 85 5.17 3.92 20.43
CA SER A 85 6.62 3.89 20.33
C SER A 85 7.12 2.66 19.59
N SER A 86 6.49 1.49 19.79
CA SER A 86 6.84 0.24 19.09
C SER A 86 6.63 0.31 17.59
N ASP A 87 5.50 0.86 17.15
CA ASP A 87 5.24 1.04 15.72
C ASP A 87 6.20 2.05 15.09
N CYS A 88 6.46 3.18 15.78
CA CYS A 88 7.43 4.17 15.27
C CYS A 88 8.85 3.60 15.18
N GLU A 89 9.28 2.79 16.16
CA GLU A 89 10.58 2.12 16.13
C GLU A 89 10.67 1.08 15.02
N GLY A 90 9.63 0.29 14.84
CA GLY A 90 9.52 -0.66 13.74
C GLY A 90 9.50 0.02 12.37
N LEU A 91 8.75 1.13 12.23
CA LEU A 91 8.76 1.92 11.00
C LEU A 91 10.17 2.42 10.63
N MET A 92 10.96 2.90 11.61
CA MET A 92 12.34 3.31 11.35
C MET A 92 13.20 2.16 10.84
N LYS A 93 13.06 0.94 11.39
CA LYS A 93 13.74 -0.26 10.89
C LYS A 93 13.33 -0.61 9.45
N VAL A 94 12.03 -0.47 9.12
CA VAL A 94 11.59 -0.69 7.73
C VAL A 94 12.14 0.38 6.79
N VAL A 95 12.28 1.63 7.24
CA VAL A 95 12.93 2.71 6.49
C VAL A 95 14.40 2.36 6.20
N ASP A 96 15.14 1.85 7.20
CA ASP A 96 16.53 1.40 7.02
C ASP A 96 16.62 0.26 5.99
N PHE A 97 15.73 -0.73 6.09
CA PHE A 97 15.63 -1.82 5.12
C PHE A 97 15.33 -1.28 3.71
N ALA A 98 14.34 -0.38 3.59
CA ALA A 98 13.93 0.20 2.31
C ALA A 98 15.09 0.98 1.63
N ALA A 99 15.83 1.76 2.40
CA ALA A 99 17.01 2.45 1.90
C ALA A 99 18.10 1.47 1.46
N ALA A 100 18.38 0.44 2.26
CA ALA A 100 19.44 -0.53 1.99
C ALA A 100 19.14 -1.40 0.77
N ILE A 101 17.88 -1.78 0.54
CA ILE A 101 17.48 -2.57 -0.64
C ILE A 101 17.41 -1.70 -1.90
N GLY A 102 17.51 -0.38 -1.77
CA GLY A 102 17.48 0.56 -2.88
C GLY A 102 16.07 0.91 -3.37
N ALA A 103 15.08 0.84 -2.49
CA ALA A 103 13.74 1.31 -2.80
C ALA A 103 13.73 2.82 -3.06
N LYS A 104 12.78 3.28 -3.88
CA LYS A 104 12.53 4.70 -4.09
C LYS A 104 11.51 5.24 -3.12
N PHE A 105 10.53 4.42 -2.77
CA PHE A 105 9.39 4.77 -1.95
C PHE A 105 9.33 3.91 -0.69
N PHE A 106 8.86 4.52 0.36
CA PHE A 106 8.46 3.86 1.59
C PHE A 106 6.99 4.19 1.88
N HIS A 107 6.14 3.18 1.91
CA HIS A 107 4.73 3.32 2.27
C HIS A 107 4.49 2.83 3.70
N HIS A 108 3.63 3.51 4.46
CA HIS A 108 3.13 2.98 5.72
C HIS A 108 1.68 3.40 5.99
N THR A 109 0.94 2.53 6.67
CA THR A 109 -0.38 2.88 7.18
C THR A 109 -0.24 3.84 8.37
N LEU A 110 -1.24 4.69 8.58
CA LEU A 110 -1.24 5.71 9.64
C LEU A 110 -1.96 5.22 10.90
N VAL A 111 -3.17 4.74 10.73
CA VAL A 111 -4.01 4.11 11.75
C VAL A 111 -4.77 2.98 11.08
N LEU A 112 -4.28 1.76 11.25
CA LEU A 112 -4.96 0.60 10.70
C LEU A 112 -6.11 0.19 11.61
N SER A 113 -7.31 0.57 11.24
CA SER A 113 -8.54 0.16 11.90
C SER A 113 -9.62 -0.13 10.86
N LEU A 114 -10.10 -1.37 10.88
CA LEU A 114 -11.24 -1.85 10.09
C LEU A 114 -12.39 -2.29 11.00
N ASN A 115 -12.38 -1.88 12.27
CA ASN A 115 -13.46 -2.12 13.22
C ASN A 115 -14.37 -0.88 13.30
N PRO A 116 -15.64 -0.96 12.83
CA PRO A 116 -16.58 0.16 12.88
C PRO A 116 -16.82 0.71 14.29
N ALA A 117 -16.68 -0.14 15.34
CA ALA A 117 -16.84 0.30 16.72
C ALA A 117 -15.81 1.34 17.14
N HIS A 118 -14.63 1.37 16.53
CA HIS A 118 -13.60 2.37 16.83
C HIS A 118 -14.04 3.81 16.47
N LYS A 119 -14.91 3.98 15.46
CA LYS A 119 -15.48 5.30 15.11
C LYS A 119 -16.40 5.86 16.18
N ALA A 120 -16.91 5.01 17.09
CA ALA A 120 -17.75 5.46 18.21
C ALA A 120 -16.91 5.95 19.42
N ILE A 121 -15.65 5.55 19.52
CA ILE A 121 -14.78 5.88 20.65
C ILE A 121 -13.73 6.92 20.32
N VAL A 122 -13.38 7.08 19.05
CA VAL A 122 -12.35 8.04 18.61
C VAL A 122 -12.78 8.74 17.32
N SER A 123 -12.46 10.02 17.19
CA SER A 123 -12.71 10.78 15.97
C SER A 123 -11.41 11.04 15.21
N TYR A 124 -11.52 11.24 13.89
CA TYR A 124 -10.40 11.64 13.05
C TYR A 124 -9.69 12.90 13.60
N ASP A 125 -10.45 13.93 13.94
CA ASP A 125 -9.88 15.21 14.41
C ASP A 125 -9.16 15.08 15.75
N SER A 126 -9.57 14.16 16.63
CA SER A 126 -8.93 13.97 17.92
C SER A 126 -7.54 13.34 17.80
N ILE A 127 -7.35 12.41 16.86
CA ILE A 127 -6.07 11.70 16.66
C ILE A 127 -5.17 12.38 15.62
N PHE A 128 -5.72 13.25 14.77
CA PHE A 128 -4.99 13.89 13.67
C PHE A 128 -3.68 14.57 14.12
N PRO A 129 -3.64 15.38 15.20
CA PRO A 129 -2.40 16.06 15.61
C PRO A 129 -1.27 15.10 15.98
N LEU A 130 -1.59 14.01 16.69
CA LEU A 130 -0.61 13.02 17.11
C LEU A 130 -0.11 12.17 15.94
N VAL A 131 -1.02 11.76 15.06
CA VAL A 131 -0.66 11.03 13.82
C VAL A 131 0.24 11.89 12.94
N LEU A 132 -0.09 13.18 12.80
CA LEU A 132 0.73 14.14 12.05
C LEU A 132 2.14 14.28 12.67
N GLU A 133 2.23 14.37 13.99
CA GLU A 133 3.53 14.47 14.70
C GLU A 133 4.38 13.21 14.47
N GLY A 134 3.81 12.03 14.65
CA GLY A 134 4.50 10.76 14.42
C GLY A 134 4.95 10.61 12.97
N ALA A 135 4.04 10.85 12.02
CA ALA A 135 4.35 10.75 10.60
C ALA A 135 5.43 11.73 10.13
N LYS A 136 5.49 12.96 10.69
CA LYS A 136 6.57 13.92 10.40
C LYS A 136 7.93 13.40 10.86
N LYS A 137 8.01 12.74 12.02
CA LYS A 137 9.27 12.12 12.49
C LYS A 137 9.75 11.05 11.51
N ILE A 138 8.83 10.17 11.07
CA ILE A 138 9.14 9.11 10.11
C ILE A 138 9.53 9.69 8.74
N ALA A 139 8.78 10.68 8.24
CA ALA A 139 9.06 11.29 6.94
C ALA A 139 10.42 12.03 6.92
N ASN A 140 10.78 12.71 7.99
CA ASN A 140 12.09 13.37 8.13
C ASN A 140 13.22 12.35 8.20
N TYR A 141 13.03 11.24 8.90
CA TYR A 141 14.02 10.17 8.92
C TYR A 141 14.19 9.53 7.54
N ALA A 142 13.10 9.20 6.86
CA ALA A 142 13.12 8.68 5.50
C ALA A 142 13.81 9.66 4.51
N ALA A 143 13.58 10.97 4.65
CA ALA A 143 14.25 11.99 3.86
C ALA A 143 15.77 11.98 4.02
N SER A 144 16.28 11.74 5.24
CA SER A 144 17.72 11.64 5.51
C SER A 144 18.39 10.47 4.81
N LEU A 145 17.61 9.46 4.41
CA LEU A 145 18.04 8.29 3.66
C LEU A 145 17.63 8.33 2.16
N GLY A 146 17.11 9.48 1.69
CA GLY A 146 16.76 9.70 0.30
C GLY A 146 15.43 9.08 -0.15
N LEU A 147 14.57 8.66 0.79
CA LEU A 147 13.28 8.04 0.48
C LEU A 147 12.15 9.07 0.43
N THR A 148 11.19 8.83 -0.46
CA THR A 148 9.89 9.50 -0.45
C THR A 148 8.89 8.61 0.28
N VAL A 149 8.15 9.19 1.24
CA VAL A 149 7.10 8.48 1.98
C VAL A 149 5.78 8.58 1.24
N LEU A 150 5.09 7.46 1.13
CA LEU A 150 3.78 7.38 0.48
C LEU A 150 2.68 7.23 1.51
N TYR A 151 1.58 7.95 1.30
CA TYR A 151 0.34 7.76 2.03
C TYR A 151 -0.72 7.21 1.11
N GLU A 152 -1.38 6.17 1.57
CA GLU A 152 -2.43 5.41 0.89
C GLU A 152 -3.76 5.61 1.64
N PRO A 153 -4.91 5.64 0.96
CA PRO A 153 -6.20 5.52 1.63
C PRO A 153 -6.28 4.16 2.34
N GLN A 154 -6.38 4.16 3.69
CA GLN A 154 -6.34 2.92 4.45
C GLN A 154 -7.16 3.00 5.74
N GLY A 155 -7.82 1.88 6.08
CA GLY A 155 -8.68 1.80 7.27
C GLY A 155 -9.89 2.73 7.23
N PHE A 156 -10.43 3.07 8.40
CA PHE A 156 -11.65 3.89 8.52
C PHE A 156 -11.39 5.36 8.86
N PHE A 157 -10.16 5.75 9.19
CA PHE A 157 -9.84 7.10 9.63
C PHE A 157 -9.08 7.89 8.54
N PHE A 158 -7.93 7.43 8.12
CA PHE A 158 -7.11 8.10 7.11
C PHE A 158 -7.39 7.53 5.73
N ASN A 159 -8.62 7.74 5.25
CA ASN A 159 -9.10 7.17 4.01
C ASN A 159 -9.97 8.17 3.25
N GLY A 160 -10.11 7.98 1.93
CA GLY A 160 -10.83 8.91 1.07
C GLY A 160 -10.17 10.29 0.95
N VAL A 161 -10.82 11.20 0.21
CA VAL A 161 -10.31 12.57 -0.02
C VAL A 161 -10.23 13.36 1.28
N GLU A 162 -11.25 13.24 2.15
CA GLU A 162 -11.31 13.99 3.41
C GLU A 162 -10.42 13.40 4.51
N GLY A 163 -10.09 12.12 4.45
CA GLY A 163 -9.18 11.47 5.40
C GLY A 163 -7.72 11.59 4.97
N VAL A 164 -7.26 10.70 4.08
CA VAL A 164 -5.87 10.68 3.64
C VAL A 164 -5.50 11.93 2.82
N GLY A 165 -6.42 12.44 2.01
CA GLY A 165 -6.15 13.64 1.19
C GLY A 165 -5.90 14.88 2.05
N ARG A 166 -6.74 15.13 3.07
CA ARG A 166 -6.52 16.23 4.04
C ARG A 166 -5.19 16.04 4.78
N PHE A 167 -4.89 14.82 5.21
CA PHE A 167 -3.64 14.51 5.88
C PHE A 167 -2.42 14.75 4.98
N TYR A 168 -2.47 14.28 3.74
CA TYR A 168 -1.40 14.50 2.76
C TYR A 168 -1.13 15.98 2.50
N ARG A 169 -2.19 16.77 2.30
CA ARG A 169 -2.04 18.24 2.10
C ARG A 169 -1.35 18.90 3.30
N GLU A 170 -1.65 18.46 4.52
CA GLU A 170 -0.99 18.99 5.71
C GLU A 170 0.47 18.52 5.80
N MET A 171 0.73 17.23 5.58
CA MET A 171 2.10 16.69 5.55
C MET A 171 2.98 17.40 4.53
N LYS A 172 2.43 17.69 3.33
CA LYS A 172 3.18 18.35 2.24
C LYS A 172 3.70 19.73 2.62
N LYS A 173 3.04 20.44 3.56
CA LYS A 173 3.50 21.74 4.08
C LYS A 173 4.78 21.62 4.93
N HIS A 174 5.02 20.46 5.52
CA HIS A 174 6.10 20.22 6.47
C HIS A 174 7.22 19.33 5.91
N CYS A 175 6.86 18.37 5.05
CA CYS A 175 7.74 17.35 4.54
C CYS A 175 7.61 17.28 3.01
N PRO A 176 8.59 17.83 2.24
CA PRO A 176 8.51 17.83 0.77
C PRO A 176 8.63 16.43 0.15
N ASN A 177 9.20 15.47 0.89
CA ASN A 177 9.41 14.08 0.48
C ASN A 177 8.21 13.18 0.74
N VAL A 178 6.99 13.67 0.52
CA VAL A 178 5.76 12.87 0.63
C VAL A 178 4.98 12.88 -0.68
N ALA A 179 4.29 11.78 -0.96
CA ALA A 179 3.46 11.60 -2.15
C ALA A 179 2.28 10.65 -1.84
N ILE A 180 1.44 10.38 -2.82
CA ILE A 180 0.29 9.47 -2.70
C ILE A 180 0.62 8.12 -3.33
N CYS A 181 0.28 7.04 -2.63
CA CYS A 181 0.03 5.73 -3.20
C CYS A 181 -1.46 5.65 -3.56
N GLY A 182 -1.78 5.58 -4.84
CA GLY A 182 -3.16 5.40 -5.27
C GLY A 182 -3.58 3.94 -5.09
N ASP A 183 -4.62 3.69 -4.32
CA ASP A 183 -5.18 2.35 -4.18
C ASP A 183 -6.55 2.27 -4.84
N THR A 184 -6.75 1.26 -5.67
CA THR A 184 -7.96 1.14 -6.50
C THR A 184 -9.20 0.68 -5.73
N GLY A 185 -9.03 0.17 -4.50
CA GLY A 185 -10.15 -0.43 -3.77
C GLY A 185 -10.33 0.02 -2.32
N ASN A 186 -9.30 0.56 -1.67
CA ASN A 186 -9.36 0.85 -0.23
C ASN A 186 -10.36 1.94 0.17
N THR A 187 -10.67 2.90 -0.72
CA THR A 187 -11.65 3.95 -0.41
C THR A 187 -13.06 3.41 -0.19
N TYR A 188 -13.36 2.21 -0.71
CA TYR A 188 -14.64 1.56 -0.43
C TYR A 188 -14.83 1.19 1.04
N TYR A 189 -13.76 1.06 1.84
CA TYR A 189 -13.89 0.87 3.29
C TYR A 189 -14.70 1.98 3.96
N VAL A 190 -14.67 3.19 3.41
CA VAL A 190 -15.42 4.35 3.92
C VAL A 190 -16.60 4.75 3.02
N GLY A 191 -17.00 3.88 2.08
CA GLY A 191 -18.12 4.13 1.17
C GLY A 191 -17.81 5.16 0.07
N GLU A 192 -16.53 5.48 -0.17
CA GLU A 192 -16.09 6.42 -1.21
C GLU A 192 -15.56 5.66 -2.43
N GLU A 193 -15.97 6.07 -3.63
CA GLU A 193 -15.39 5.54 -4.86
C GLU A 193 -13.98 6.10 -5.09
N PRO A 194 -13.01 5.31 -5.57
CA PRO A 194 -11.61 5.73 -5.69
C PRO A 194 -11.40 6.88 -6.70
N TYR A 195 -12.34 7.10 -7.61
CA TYR A 195 -12.22 8.10 -8.67
C TYR A 195 -12.02 9.51 -8.15
N ALA A 196 -12.68 9.89 -7.04
CA ALA A 196 -12.52 11.21 -6.45
C ALA A 196 -11.08 11.47 -6.00
N LEU A 197 -10.49 10.51 -5.30
CA LEU A 197 -9.09 10.59 -4.85
C LEU A 197 -8.13 10.59 -6.03
N PHE A 198 -8.35 9.73 -7.03
CA PHE A 198 -7.49 9.67 -8.22
C PHE A 198 -7.57 10.95 -9.06
N GLU A 199 -8.77 11.53 -9.26
CA GLU A 199 -8.90 12.80 -10.01
C GLU A 199 -8.21 13.96 -9.25
N GLU A 200 -8.40 14.04 -7.95
CA GLU A 200 -7.87 15.16 -7.16
C GLU A 200 -6.34 15.11 -7.03
N PHE A 201 -5.77 13.90 -6.83
CA PHE A 201 -4.35 13.72 -6.58
C PHE A 201 -3.59 13.08 -7.75
N ALA A 202 -4.14 13.08 -8.96
CA ALA A 202 -3.56 12.41 -10.12
C ALA A 202 -2.08 12.75 -10.36
N GLN A 203 -1.63 13.98 -10.07
CA GLN A 203 -0.25 14.44 -10.23
C GLN A 203 0.66 14.09 -9.04
N ASP A 204 0.07 13.79 -7.88
CA ASP A 204 0.79 13.40 -6.67
C ASP A 204 0.87 11.88 -6.49
N ILE A 205 0.10 11.11 -7.28
CA ILE A 205 0.16 9.65 -7.30
C ILE A 205 1.44 9.21 -8.04
N VAL A 206 2.36 8.58 -7.31
CA VAL A 206 3.65 8.12 -7.84
C VAL A 206 3.83 6.61 -7.80
N HIS A 207 2.94 5.92 -7.12
CA HIS A 207 2.84 4.47 -7.01
C HIS A 207 1.37 4.06 -6.92
N VAL A 208 1.02 2.86 -7.38
CA VAL A 208 -0.38 2.38 -7.39
C VAL A 208 -0.45 0.95 -6.86
N HIS A 209 -1.37 0.69 -5.95
CA HIS A 209 -1.81 -0.64 -5.57
C HIS A 209 -3.08 -0.99 -6.37
N LEU A 210 -2.97 -2.06 -7.14
CA LEU A 210 -4.09 -2.59 -7.94
C LEU A 210 -4.76 -3.73 -7.19
N LYS A 211 -6.02 -3.53 -6.87
CA LYS A 211 -6.94 -4.56 -6.34
C LYS A 211 -8.32 -4.38 -6.93
N ASP A 212 -9.14 -5.39 -6.81
CA ASP A 212 -10.55 -5.33 -7.22
C ASP A 212 -11.41 -6.06 -6.19
N TRP A 213 -12.66 -5.61 -6.05
CA TRP A 213 -13.62 -6.12 -5.09
C TRP A 213 -14.91 -6.53 -5.79
N THR A 214 -15.50 -7.63 -5.34
CA THR A 214 -16.91 -7.93 -5.54
C THR A 214 -17.68 -7.52 -4.30
N PHE A 215 -18.76 -6.76 -4.48
CA PHE A 215 -19.64 -6.34 -3.40
C PHE A 215 -20.71 -7.41 -3.16
N SER A 216 -20.86 -7.82 -1.92
CA SER A 216 -21.84 -8.86 -1.53
C SER A 216 -22.76 -8.33 -0.42
N SER A 217 -24.04 -8.65 -0.55
CA SER A 217 -25.05 -8.46 0.51
C SER A 217 -25.26 -9.72 1.35
N ASP A 218 -24.57 -10.82 1.05
CA ASP A 218 -24.78 -12.13 1.69
C ASP A 218 -24.21 -12.14 3.11
N THR A 219 -25.00 -12.59 4.10
CA THR A 219 -24.67 -12.48 5.53
C THR A 219 -23.89 -13.66 6.10
N CYS A 220 -23.57 -14.68 5.29
CA CYS A 220 -23.13 -15.98 5.78
C CYS A 220 -21.62 -16.20 5.89
N ASP A 221 -20.76 -15.27 5.43
CA ASP A 221 -19.31 -15.45 5.48
C ASP A 221 -18.66 -14.44 6.44
N LEU A 222 -18.05 -14.94 7.51
CA LEU A 222 -17.39 -14.13 8.55
C LEU A 222 -15.95 -13.69 8.18
N SER A 223 -15.43 -14.17 7.06
CA SER A 223 -14.05 -13.88 6.60
C SER A 223 -13.96 -12.62 5.73
N GLU A 224 -15.06 -11.93 5.48
CA GLU A 224 -15.14 -10.80 4.57
C GLU A 224 -14.79 -9.48 5.25
N LEU A 225 -14.10 -8.63 4.52
CA LEU A 225 -13.92 -7.24 4.91
C LEU A 225 -15.26 -6.51 4.79
N VAL A 226 -15.59 -5.71 5.81
CA VAL A 226 -16.85 -4.98 5.87
C VAL A 226 -16.56 -3.49 5.86
N THR A 227 -17.23 -2.74 4.98
CA THR A 227 -17.13 -1.28 4.93
C THR A 227 -17.78 -0.65 6.18
N CYS A 228 -17.54 0.63 6.42
CA CYS A 228 -18.17 1.34 7.52
C CYS A 228 -19.71 1.44 7.39
N GLU A 229 -20.26 1.16 6.21
CA GLU A 229 -21.71 1.13 5.90
C GLU A 229 -22.29 -0.30 5.95
N GLY A 230 -21.46 -1.32 6.25
CA GLY A 230 -21.89 -2.70 6.35
C GLY A 230 -21.89 -3.48 5.03
N VAL A 231 -21.38 -2.91 3.95
CA VAL A 231 -21.20 -3.61 2.67
C VAL A 231 -20.00 -4.56 2.79
N LYS A 232 -20.16 -5.79 2.33
CA LYS A 232 -19.10 -6.80 2.34
C LYS A 232 -18.28 -6.74 1.06
N LEU A 233 -16.96 -6.81 1.21
CA LEU A 233 -15.98 -6.79 0.14
C LEU A 233 -15.32 -8.16 0.03
N LYS A 234 -15.38 -8.78 -1.16
CA LYS A 234 -14.63 -10.00 -1.49
C LYS A 234 -13.55 -9.67 -2.51
N PRO A 235 -12.32 -10.18 -2.35
CA PRO A 235 -11.30 -10.05 -3.37
C PRO A 235 -11.78 -10.63 -4.71
N ALA A 236 -11.60 -9.86 -5.77
CA ALA A 236 -11.86 -10.27 -7.14
C ALA A 236 -10.58 -10.26 -7.99
N VAL A 237 -10.60 -10.94 -9.12
CA VAL A 237 -9.58 -10.76 -10.15
C VAL A 237 -9.70 -9.34 -10.70
N ILE A 238 -8.58 -8.65 -10.80
CA ILE A 238 -8.54 -7.25 -11.28
C ILE A 238 -9.16 -7.17 -12.68
N GLY A 239 -10.18 -6.35 -12.83
CA GLY A 239 -10.98 -6.18 -14.03
C GLY A 239 -12.22 -7.10 -14.12
N GLU A 240 -12.42 -8.01 -13.18
CA GLU A 240 -13.61 -8.88 -13.12
C GLU A 240 -14.52 -8.55 -11.93
N GLY A 241 -14.11 -7.61 -11.07
CA GLY A 241 -14.87 -7.15 -9.91
C GLY A 241 -15.85 -6.02 -10.24
N ASN A 242 -16.21 -5.28 -9.21
CA ASN A 242 -17.15 -4.16 -9.32
C ASN A 242 -16.47 -2.80 -9.53
N ILE A 243 -15.14 -2.73 -9.48
CA ILE A 243 -14.40 -1.49 -9.66
C ILE A 243 -14.17 -1.24 -11.16
N ASP A 244 -14.54 -0.07 -11.65
CA ASP A 244 -14.19 0.34 -13.01
C ASP A 244 -12.70 0.71 -13.08
N ILE A 245 -11.86 -0.32 -13.12
CA ILE A 245 -10.40 -0.20 -13.23
C ILE A 245 -10.01 0.62 -14.47
N LYS A 246 -10.74 0.45 -15.58
CA LYS A 246 -10.47 1.20 -16.81
C LYS A 246 -10.57 2.71 -16.58
N ARG A 247 -11.59 3.18 -15.87
CA ARG A 247 -11.76 4.60 -15.54
C ARG A 247 -10.58 5.14 -14.72
N LEU A 248 -10.07 4.36 -13.75
CA LEU A 248 -8.88 4.73 -12.97
C LEU A 248 -7.62 4.80 -13.86
N LEU A 249 -7.44 3.84 -14.77
CA LEU A 249 -6.36 3.86 -15.74
C LEU A 249 -6.44 5.07 -16.67
N ASP A 250 -7.64 5.48 -17.12
CA ASP A 250 -7.85 6.67 -17.94
C ASP A 250 -7.45 7.96 -17.16
N ILE A 251 -7.72 8.04 -15.85
CA ILE A 251 -7.28 9.16 -15.00
C ILE A 251 -5.75 9.21 -14.95
N LEU A 252 -5.11 8.08 -14.64
CA LEU A 252 -3.66 7.97 -14.57
C LEU A 252 -2.98 8.28 -15.92
N LYS A 253 -3.58 7.82 -17.01
CA LYS A 253 -3.11 8.11 -18.38
C LYS A 253 -3.13 9.61 -18.69
N ARG A 254 -4.22 10.31 -18.35
CA ARG A 254 -4.32 11.77 -18.50
C ARG A 254 -3.25 12.49 -17.66
N ALA A 255 -2.93 11.96 -16.48
CA ALA A 255 -1.86 12.45 -15.61
C ALA A 255 -0.44 12.08 -16.09
N LYS A 256 -0.31 11.29 -17.17
CA LYS A 256 0.97 10.76 -17.68
C LYS A 256 1.73 9.92 -16.64
N TYR A 257 1.00 9.15 -15.87
CA TYR A 257 1.59 8.26 -14.88
C TYR A 257 2.55 7.26 -15.54
N SER A 258 3.73 7.09 -14.98
CA SER A 258 4.78 6.18 -15.49
C SER A 258 5.43 5.34 -14.38
N GLY A 259 4.81 5.34 -13.21
CA GLY A 259 5.27 4.59 -12.04
C GLY A 259 5.00 3.08 -12.16
N PHE A 260 5.24 2.39 -11.05
CA PHE A 260 4.89 0.99 -10.90
C PHE A 260 3.45 0.82 -10.43
N MET A 261 2.81 -0.25 -10.90
CA MET A 261 1.56 -0.75 -10.35
C MET A 261 1.82 -2.08 -9.64
N SER A 262 1.67 -2.10 -8.33
CA SER A 262 1.80 -3.31 -7.51
C SER A 262 0.51 -4.09 -7.53
N ILE A 263 0.57 -5.37 -7.90
CA ILE A 263 -0.61 -6.24 -7.91
C ILE A 263 -0.85 -6.73 -6.49
N GLU A 264 -1.90 -6.22 -5.87
CA GLU A 264 -2.37 -6.57 -4.54
C GLU A 264 -3.61 -7.47 -4.61
N SER A 265 -3.42 -8.65 -5.21
CA SER A 265 -4.46 -9.66 -5.32
C SER A 265 -4.32 -10.71 -4.23
N SER A 266 -5.45 -11.24 -3.76
CA SER A 266 -5.45 -12.40 -2.86
C SER A 266 -4.76 -13.60 -3.52
N PRO A 267 -4.09 -14.49 -2.76
CA PRO A 267 -3.51 -15.71 -3.30
C PRO A 267 -4.49 -16.56 -4.13
N SER A 268 -5.77 -16.54 -3.76
CA SER A 268 -6.83 -17.23 -4.50
C SER A 268 -7.14 -16.63 -5.87
N THR A 269 -6.81 -15.35 -6.08
CA THR A 269 -7.03 -14.61 -7.33
C THR A 269 -5.75 -14.33 -8.11
N ALA A 270 -4.60 -14.84 -7.65
CA ALA A 270 -3.27 -14.53 -8.19
C ALA A 270 -2.53 -15.77 -8.72
N THR A 271 -3.19 -16.67 -9.44
CA THR A 271 -2.50 -17.75 -10.16
C THR A 271 -1.70 -17.18 -11.34
N SER A 272 -0.65 -17.88 -11.78
CA SER A 272 0.24 -17.38 -12.86
C SER A 272 -0.50 -17.06 -14.16
N SER A 273 -1.52 -17.84 -14.53
CA SER A 273 -2.35 -17.54 -15.71
C SER A 273 -3.18 -16.29 -15.53
N VAL A 274 -3.82 -16.13 -14.38
CA VAL A 274 -4.61 -14.93 -14.02
C VAL A 274 -3.75 -13.68 -14.02
N LEU A 275 -2.54 -13.74 -13.46
CA LEU A 275 -1.62 -12.59 -13.42
C LEU A 275 -1.23 -12.11 -14.81
N SER A 276 -0.97 -13.04 -15.74
CA SER A 276 -0.70 -12.69 -17.15
C SER A 276 -1.87 -11.96 -17.79
N ASP A 277 -3.09 -12.45 -17.57
CA ASP A 277 -4.31 -11.84 -18.10
C ASP A 277 -4.58 -10.46 -17.48
N VAL A 278 -4.36 -10.31 -16.18
CA VAL A 278 -4.44 -9.02 -15.47
C VAL A 278 -3.46 -8.00 -16.04
N MET A 279 -2.18 -8.37 -16.20
CA MET A 279 -1.18 -7.45 -16.76
C MET A 279 -1.52 -7.04 -18.18
N LYS A 280 -1.99 -7.99 -19.00
CA LYS A 280 -2.46 -7.73 -20.36
C LYS A 280 -3.66 -6.78 -20.36
N TYR A 281 -4.68 -7.06 -19.54
CA TYR A 281 -5.85 -6.20 -19.39
C TYR A 281 -5.47 -4.76 -19.02
N VAL A 282 -4.57 -4.59 -18.05
CA VAL A 282 -4.12 -3.24 -17.61
C VAL A 282 -3.34 -2.54 -18.73
N CYS A 283 -2.45 -3.24 -19.44
CA CYS A 283 -1.71 -2.65 -20.55
C CYS A 283 -2.65 -2.20 -21.68
N GLU A 284 -3.57 -3.06 -22.11
CA GLU A 284 -4.53 -2.77 -23.20
C GLU A 284 -5.46 -1.59 -22.87
N ASN A 285 -5.81 -1.40 -21.60
CA ASN A 285 -6.67 -0.28 -21.16
C ASN A 285 -5.88 0.98 -20.79
N TYR A 286 -4.55 0.87 -20.62
CA TYR A 286 -3.70 2.03 -20.37
C TYR A 286 -3.14 2.65 -21.66
N GLU A 287 -2.91 1.88 -22.74
CA GLU A 287 -2.44 2.37 -24.04
C GLU A 287 -3.53 3.16 -24.80
#